data_705759121c02e6302a4070e9148c71fd
#
_entry.id   705759121c02e6302a4070e9148c71fd
#
_cell.length_a   1.000
_cell.length_b   1.000
_cell.length_c   1.000
_cell.angle_alpha   90.00
_cell.angle_beta   90.00
_cell.angle_gamma   90.00
#
_symmetry.space_group_name_H-M   'P 1'
#
loop_
_entity.id
_entity.type
_entity.pdbx_description
1 polymer ?
#
loop_
_entity_poly.entity_id
_entity_poly.type
_entity_poly.pdbx_seq_one_letter_code
_entity_poly.pdbx_strand_id
1 'polypeptide(L)'
;MKTFLISTLSLWAIAMQAQETQSISTGQGYNQQCYVNLAEGTGQQKANTSWDIAFSVAPEDAGIFINESVGSAQGALPIQAYFTVSDDFNAVPEPAFFEGYPLYNRETSWAYGALNEYHEPGNPNDFGWGVYDPGTQEINGIYVYAIQLRDGSYLKLQVQSLINGVYTFRYANFDGSGEVTKTISKSDHAGKMLAYFSFQTGTTVDIEPANGFDLIFCRYYDLLHQGGDSVQYLVTGILSADGVEVAEARQVNPDSVKYQDYVDSLSTIPDIIGQDRKVLT
;
A
#
# COMPACT_ATOMS: atom_id res chain seq x y z
N MET A 1 -18.76 -30.08 70.26
CA MET A 1 -18.57 -30.00 68.82
C MET A 1 -18.86 -28.59 68.34
N LYS A 2 -17.85 -27.82 67.99
CA LYS A 2 -17.99 -26.48 67.44
C LYS A 2 -17.72 -26.58 65.95
N THR A 3 -18.74 -26.37 65.13
CA THR A 3 -18.66 -26.40 63.67
C THR A 3 -18.19 -25.04 63.21
N PHE A 4 -17.00 -25.00 62.55
CA PHE A 4 -16.50 -23.80 61.89
C PHE A 4 -17.06 -23.75 60.48
N LEU A 5 -17.81 -22.73 60.17
CA LEU A 5 -18.24 -22.39 58.80
C LEU A 5 -17.12 -21.58 58.16
N ILE A 6 -16.46 -22.15 57.15
CA ILE A 6 -15.50 -21.41 56.29
C ILE A 6 -16.28 -20.83 55.13
N SER A 7 -16.49 -19.51 55.18
CA SER A 7 -17.04 -18.73 54.06
C SER A 7 -15.93 -18.47 53.04
N THR A 8 -16.02 -19.12 51.88
CA THR A 8 -15.14 -18.82 50.74
C THR A 8 -15.64 -17.58 50.04
N LEU A 9 -14.95 -16.47 50.23
CA LEU A 9 -15.12 -15.24 49.47
C LEU A 9 -14.46 -15.43 48.11
N SER A 10 -15.25 -15.66 47.04
CA SER A 10 -14.75 -15.61 45.65
C SER A 10 -14.58 -14.15 45.25
N LEU A 11 -13.33 -13.70 45.19
CA LEU A 11 -12.98 -12.44 44.54
C LEU A 11 -13.19 -12.59 43.01
N TRP A 12 -14.21 -11.98 42.48
CA TRP A 12 -14.32 -11.74 41.04
C TRP A 12 -13.37 -10.58 40.72
N ALA A 13 -12.23 -10.87 40.12
CA ALA A 13 -11.42 -9.86 39.49
C ALA A 13 -12.16 -9.37 38.22
N ILE A 14 -12.82 -8.21 38.31
CA ILE A 14 -13.28 -7.48 37.13
C ILE A 14 -12.00 -7.01 36.45
N ALA A 15 -11.64 -7.64 35.33
CA ALA A 15 -10.64 -7.10 34.43
C ALA A 15 -11.21 -5.80 33.84
N MET A 16 -10.87 -4.67 34.43
CA MET A 16 -11.07 -3.39 33.79
C MET A 16 -10.13 -3.37 32.58
N GLN A 17 -10.66 -3.55 31.38
CA GLN A 17 -9.93 -3.24 30.17
C GLN A 17 -9.72 -1.73 30.17
N ALA A 18 -8.50 -1.32 30.50
CA ALA A 18 -8.11 0.07 30.37
C ALA A 18 -8.08 0.40 28.89
N GLN A 19 -8.79 1.44 28.48
CA GLN A 19 -8.62 2.02 27.15
C GLN A 19 -7.18 2.49 27.03
N GLU A 20 -6.43 1.89 26.12
CA GLU A 20 -5.08 2.33 25.81
C GLU A 20 -5.13 3.37 24.71
N THR A 21 -4.45 4.50 24.90
CA THR A 21 -4.30 5.54 23.90
C THR A 21 -2.88 5.51 23.37
N GLN A 22 -2.73 5.31 22.07
CA GLN A 22 -1.44 5.33 21.41
C GLN A 22 -1.32 6.57 20.52
N SER A 23 -0.15 7.25 20.58
CA SER A 23 0.16 8.38 19.70
C SER A 23 0.97 7.88 18.51
N ILE A 24 0.46 8.13 17.32
CA ILE A 24 1.12 7.81 16.05
C ILE A 24 1.67 9.10 15.44
N SER A 25 2.89 9.05 14.93
CA SER A 25 3.52 10.17 14.24
C SER A 25 4.05 9.76 12.88
N THR A 26 3.74 10.54 11.86
CA THR A 26 4.32 10.42 10.52
C THR A 26 5.60 11.25 10.34
N GLY A 27 6.15 11.74 11.45
CA GLY A 27 7.38 12.52 11.48
C GLY A 27 7.22 13.98 11.02
N GLN A 28 8.29 14.77 11.20
CA GLN A 28 8.29 16.15 10.76
C GLN A 28 8.22 16.23 9.22
N GLY A 29 7.26 17.01 8.70
CA GLY A 29 7.04 17.15 7.26
C GLY A 29 6.53 15.88 6.60
N TYR A 30 5.92 14.98 7.37
CA TYR A 30 5.37 13.70 6.88
C TYR A 30 6.43 12.81 6.21
N ASN A 31 7.64 12.78 6.77
CA ASN A 31 8.76 12.04 6.20
C ASN A 31 8.81 10.56 6.59
N GLN A 32 7.82 10.08 7.34
CA GLN A 32 7.70 8.70 7.78
C GLN A 32 6.30 8.16 7.51
N GLN A 33 6.22 6.87 7.30
CA GLN A 33 5.02 6.07 7.39
C GLN A 33 5.07 5.23 8.67
N CYS A 34 3.92 4.95 9.27
CA CYS A 34 3.85 4.18 10.50
C CYS A 34 2.91 2.99 10.33
N TYR A 35 3.44 1.80 10.48
CA TYR A 35 2.70 0.54 10.50
C TYR A 35 2.25 0.25 11.91
N VAL A 36 0.99 -0.08 12.11
CA VAL A 36 0.39 -0.33 13.43
C VAL A 36 -0.20 -1.73 13.47
N ASN A 37 0.19 -2.50 14.47
CA ASN A 37 -0.46 -3.75 14.84
C ASN A 37 -1.37 -3.48 16.05
N LEU A 38 -2.67 -3.60 15.86
CA LEU A 38 -3.67 -3.29 16.88
C LEU A 38 -3.70 -4.32 18.02
N ALA A 39 -3.43 -5.59 17.70
CA ALA A 39 -3.43 -6.65 18.69
C ALA A 39 -2.24 -6.54 19.67
N GLU A 40 -1.10 -6.07 19.17
CA GLU A 40 0.10 -5.86 19.96
C GLU A 40 0.19 -4.46 20.59
N GLY A 41 -0.68 -3.53 20.15
CA GLY A 41 -0.60 -2.13 20.55
C GLY A 41 0.71 -1.47 20.16
N THR A 42 1.34 -1.90 19.06
CA THR A 42 2.67 -1.44 18.62
C THR A 42 2.61 -0.71 17.31
N GLY A 43 3.49 0.29 17.15
CA GLY A 43 3.68 1.03 15.90
C GLY A 43 5.15 0.99 15.47
N GLN A 44 5.40 0.76 14.19
CA GLN A 44 6.73 0.79 13.60
C GLN A 44 6.83 1.87 12.53
N GLN A 45 7.74 2.81 12.72
CA GLN A 45 8.02 3.87 11.76
C GLN A 45 9.06 3.44 10.72
N LYS A 46 8.84 3.84 9.47
CA LYS A 46 9.78 3.67 8.36
C LYS A 46 9.90 4.99 7.60
N ALA A 47 11.11 5.33 7.18
CA ALA A 47 11.31 6.53 6.37
C ALA A 47 10.63 6.39 5.00
N ASN A 48 9.92 7.43 4.56
CA ASN A 48 9.24 7.45 3.25
C ASN A 48 10.21 7.30 2.07
N THR A 49 11.49 7.60 2.27
CA THR A 49 12.51 7.49 1.23
C THR A 49 13.17 6.13 1.15
N SER A 50 12.74 5.15 1.96
CA SER A 50 13.41 3.85 2.06
C SER A 50 13.15 2.94 0.87
N TRP A 51 12.09 3.17 0.09
CA TRP A 51 11.71 2.35 -1.05
C TRP A 51 11.12 3.22 -2.18
N ASP A 52 11.03 2.67 -3.38
CA ASP A 52 10.55 3.40 -4.55
C ASP A 52 9.37 2.71 -5.23
N ILE A 53 9.45 1.40 -5.46
CA ILE A 53 8.35 0.57 -5.99
C ILE A 53 8.15 -0.67 -5.13
N ALA A 54 6.95 -1.26 -5.22
CA ALA A 54 6.65 -2.49 -4.50
C ALA A 54 5.78 -3.43 -5.36
N PHE A 55 5.91 -4.73 -5.12
CA PHE A 55 5.28 -5.80 -5.88
C PHE A 55 4.42 -6.65 -4.95
N SER A 56 3.20 -6.99 -5.34
CA SER A 56 2.32 -7.88 -4.57
C SER A 56 2.96 -9.26 -4.36
N VAL A 57 2.85 -9.76 -3.12
CA VAL A 57 3.37 -11.06 -2.71
C VAL A 57 2.29 -12.14 -2.76
N ALA A 58 1.02 -11.79 -2.55
CA ALA A 58 -0.09 -12.75 -2.62
C ALA A 58 -0.06 -13.54 -3.94
N PRO A 59 -0.35 -14.86 -3.91
CA PRO A 59 -0.18 -15.72 -5.08
C PRO A 59 -0.95 -15.26 -6.32
N GLU A 60 -2.20 -14.83 -6.13
CA GLU A 60 -3.11 -14.44 -7.20
C GLU A 60 -2.94 -12.99 -7.68
N ASP A 61 -2.23 -12.17 -6.90
CA ASP A 61 -2.07 -10.74 -7.19
C ASP A 61 -0.84 -10.46 -8.06
N ALA A 62 -0.95 -9.45 -8.90
CA ALA A 62 0.17 -8.93 -9.69
C ALA A 62 0.22 -7.39 -9.64
N GLY A 63 -0.17 -6.82 -8.50
CA GLY A 63 -0.12 -5.38 -8.25
C GLY A 63 1.31 -4.84 -8.20
N ILE A 64 1.54 -3.68 -8.82
CA ILE A 64 2.83 -2.98 -8.77
C ILE A 64 2.58 -1.54 -8.37
N PHE A 65 3.12 -1.16 -7.21
CA PHE A 65 2.87 0.09 -6.51
C PHE A 65 4.09 1.01 -6.59
N ILE A 66 3.82 2.31 -6.58
CA ILE A 66 4.86 3.35 -6.43
C ILE A 66 4.79 3.95 -5.03
N ASN A 67 5.90 4.50 -4.57
CA ASN A 67 5.94 5.18 -3.28
C ASN A 67 5.46 6.63 -3.41
N GLU A 68 4.17 6.85 -3.19
CA GLU A 68 3.54 8.17 -3.17
C GLU A 68 3.82 8.93 -1.87
N SER A 69 4.29 8.21 -0.82
CA SER A 69 4.59 8.78 0.47
C SER A 69 5.91 9.54 0.46
N VAL A 70 5.84 10.84 0.45
CA VAL A 70 7.02 11.69 0.60
C VAL A 70 6.71 12.88 1.50
N GLY A 71 7.69 13.26 2.31
CA GLY A 71 7.64 14.52 3.04
C GLY A 71 7.98 15.69 2.12
N SER A 72 7.12 16.70 2.09
CA SER A 72 7.31 17.91 1.26
C SER A 72 8.28 18.92 1.85
N ALA A 73 8.88 18.65 3.00
CA ALA A 73 9.60 19.65 3.79
C ALA A 73 10.82 20.29 3.09
N GLN A 74 11.31 19.73 1.97
CA GLN A 74 12.49 20.26 1.27
C GLN A 74 12.44 20.07 -0.26
N GLY A 75 11.25 20.02 -0.85
CA GLY A 75 11.13 19.90 -2.30
C GLY A 75 11.41 18.52 -2.88
N ALA A 76 11.52 17.48 -2.03
CA ALA A 76 11.56 16.11 -2.51
C ALA A 76 10.23 15.74 -3.15
N LEU A 77 10.29 15.15 -4.34
CA LEU A 77 9.12 14.68 -5.07
C LEU A 77 8.72 13.28 -4.58
N PRO A 78 7.43 12.90 -4.67
CA PRO A 78 7.04 11.49 -4.62
C PRO A 78 7.66 10.74 -5.80
N ILE A 79 7.71 9.42 -5.71
CA ILE A 79 7.91 8.61 -6.91
C ILE A 79 6.64 8.75 -7.76
N GLN A 80 6.81 9.07 -9.03
CA GLN A 80 5.71 9.17 -9.98
C GLN A 80 5.95 8.24 -11.16
N ALA A 81 4.98 7.42 -11.49
CA ALA A 81 5.01 6.63 -12.71
C ALA A 81 4.18 7.31 -13.80
N TYR A 82 4.57 7.11 -15.05
CA TYR A 82 3.88 7.61 -16.23
C TYR A 82 3.76 6.50 -17.26
N PHE A 83 2.63 6.46 -17.94
CA PHE A 83 2.38 5.55 -19.03
C PHE A 83 2.95 6.12 -20.33
N THR A 84 3.94 5.45 -20.91
CA THR A 84 4.61 5.95 -22.14
C THR A 84 3.94 5.51 -23.43
N VAL A 85 2.96 4.59 -23.36
CA VAL A 85 2.31 3.94 -24.52
C VAL A 85 3.30 3.11 -25.38
N SER A 86 4.56 3.00 -24.98
CA SER A 86 5.59 2.26 -25.71
C SER A 86 5.75 0.85 -25.18
N ASP A 87 5.95 -0.10 -26.07
CA ASP A 87 6.37 -1.47 -25.80
C ASP A 87 7.88 -1.69 -26.06
N ASP A 88 8.53 -0.73 -26.73
CA ASP A 88 9.98 -0.79 -27.02
C ASP A 88 10.78 -0.08 -25.95
N PHE A 89 11.55 -0.84 -25.19
CA PHE A 89 12.41 -0.31 -24.14
C PHE A 89 13.51 0.61 -24.67
N ASN A 90 13.89 0.51 -25.94
CA ASN A 90 14.94 1.35 -26.54
C ASN A 90 14.38 2.67 -27.08
N ALA A 91 13.07 2.76 -27.36
CA ALA A 91 12.39 3.90 -27.93
C ALA A 91 11.53 4.62 -26.89
N VAL A 92 12.13 5.13 -25.81
CA VAL A 92 11.39 5.90 -24.81
C VAL A 92 11.07 7.30 -25.34
N PRO A 93 9.79 7.72 -25.32
CA PRO A 93 9.41 9.03 -25.79
C PRO A 93 9.94 10.15 -24.86
N GLU A 94 10.08 11.35 -25.42
CA GLU A 94 10.42 12.55 -24.66
C GLU A 94 9.39 12.85 -23.56
N PRO A 95 9.77 13.45 -22.41
CA PRO A 95 8.88 13.75 -21.31
C PRO A 95 7.57 14.43 -21.69
N ALA A 96 7.61 15.36 -22.63
CA ALA A 96 6.42 16.07 -23.12
C ALA A 96 5.31 15.14 -23.67
N PHE A 97 5.62 13.89 -24.02
CA PHE A 97 4.63 12.95 -24.53
C PHE A 97 3.96 12.10 -23.45
N PHE A 98 4.55 11.95 -22.28
CA PHE A 98 3.99 11.09 -21.24
C PHE A 98 3.64 11.82 -19.92
N GLU A 99 4.20 13.00 -19.64
CA GLU A 99 3.90 13.75 -18.40
C GLU A 99 2.42 14.10 -18.20
N GLY A 100 1.63 14.07 -19.27
CA GLY A 100 0.18 14.21 -19.23
C GLY A 100 -0.59 12.95 -18.78
N TYR A 101 0.10 11.82 -18.54
CA TYR A 101 -0.49 10.53 -18.18
C TYR A 101 0.12 9.95 -16.91
N PRO A 102 0.02 10.65 -15.77
CA PRO A 102 0.50 10.16 -14.49
C PRO A 102 -0.34 8.98 -14.04
N LEU A 103 0.32 8.00 -13.40
CA LEU A 103 -0.29 6.82 -12.83
C LEU A 103 -0.27 6.91 -11.31
N TYR A 104 -1.35 6.44 -10.68
CA TYR A 104 -1.51 6.49 -9.23
C TYR A 104 -1.85 5.10 -8.69
N ASN A 105 -1.45 4.83 -7.45
CA ASN A 105 -1.93 3.64 -6.76
C ASN A 105 -3.43 3.80 -6.49
N ARG A 106 -4.19 2.70 -6.61
CA ARG A 106 -5.59 2.74 -6.22
C ARG A 106 -5.71 2.74 -4.70
N GLU A 107 -6.39 3.73 -4.16
CA GLU A 107 -6.65 3.86 -2.72
C GLU A 107 -7.63 2.81 -2.19
N THR A 108 -8.34 2.12 -3.07
CA THR A 108 -9.39 1.14 -2.74
C THR A 108 -8.95 -0.32 -2.90
N SER A 109 -7.71 -0.59 -3.35
CA SER A 109 -7.30 -1.97 -3.65
C SER A 109 -5.82 -2.23 -3.38
N TRP A 110 -5.51 -3.40 -2.85
CA TRP A 110 -4.16 -3.94 -2.76
C TRP A 110 -3.81 -4.87 -3.94
N ALA A 111 -4.78 -5.22 -4.78
CA ALA A 111 -4.56 -6.01 -5.99
C ALA A 111 -4.02 -5.17 -7.17
N TYR A 112 -4.30 -3.86 -7.18
CA TYR A 112 -3.99 -2.97 -8.28
C TYR A 112 -3.18 -1.76 -7.80
N GLY A 113 -1.91 -1.71 -8.16
CA GLY A 113 -1.05 -0.55 -7.98
C GLY A 113 -1.03 0.37 -9.21
N ALA A 114 -0.12 1.35 -9.21
CA ALA A 114 -0.02 2.35 -10.26
C ALA A 114 0.20 1.75 -11.66
N LEU A 115 1.00 0.69 -11.80
CA LEU A 115 1.27 0.08 -13.09
C LEU A 115 0.10 -0.80 -13.59
N ASN A 116 -0.93 -1.01 -12.77
CA ASN A 116 -2.14 -1.74 -13.14
C ASN A 116 -3.27 -0.84 -13.65
N GLU A 117 -3.08 0.48 -13.70
CA GLU A 117 -4.15 1.46 -13.96
C GLU A 117 -4.92 1.20 -15.26
N TYR A 118 -4.21 0.80 -16.32
CA TYR A 118 -4.81 0.56 -17.64
C TYR A 118 -5.26 -0.89 -17.87
N HIS A 119 -5.47 -1.70 -16.81
CA HIS A 119 -6.08 -3.02 -16.98
C HIS A 119 -7.51 -2.89 -17.51
N GLU A 120 -7.92 -3.80 -18.38
CA GLU A 120 -9.28 -3.86 -18.93
C GLU A 120 -10.26 -4.35 -17.83
N PRO A 121 -11.22 -3.52 -17.38
CA PRO A 121 -12.17 -3.92 -16.37
C PRO A 121 -12.97 -5.15 -16.79
N GLY A 122 -12.98 -6.18 -15.93
CA GLY A 122 -13.69 -7.44 -16.19
C GLY A 122 -12.89 -8.46 -16.99
N ASN A 123 -11.67 -8.15 -17.41
CA ASN A 123 -10.75 -9.12 -18.00
C ASN A 123 -9.77 -9.66 -16.93
N PRO A 124 -9.96 -10.87 -16.39
CA PRO A 124 -9.12 -11.39 -15.31
C PRO A 124 -7.67 -11.70 -15.76
N ASN A 125 -7.41 -11.65 -17.05
CA ASN A 125 -6.09 -11.94 -17.60
C ASN A 125 -5.27 -10.65 -17.84
N ASP A 126 -5.88 -9.48 -17.75
CA ASP A 126 -5.20 -8.21 -17.97
C ASP A 126 -4.82 -7.56 -16.63
N PHE A 127 -3.52 -7.42 -16.39
CA PHE A 127 -2.96 -6.77 -15.21
C PHE A 127 -2.49 -5.32 -15.48
N GLY A 128 -2.79 -4.78 -16.66
CA GLY A 128 -2.36 -3.45 -17.09
C GLY A 128 -0.92 -3.40 -17.56
N TRP A 129 0.04 -3.81 -16.73
CA TRP A 129 1.46 -3.90 -17.13
C TRP A 129 1.78 -5.13 -17.99
N GLY A 130 0.94 -6.17 -17.92
CA GLY A 130 1.13 -7.42 -18.64
C GLY A 130 -0.15 -8.22 -18.73
N VAL A 131 -0.13 -9.27 -19.57
CA VAL A 131 -1.25 -10.16 -19.83
C VAL A 131 -0.89 -11.58 -19.38
N TYR A 132 -1.82 -12.20 -18.64
CA TYR A 132 -1.73 -13.60 -18.23
C TYR A 132 -2.10 -14.54 -19.37
N ASP A 133 -1.24 -15.51 -19.61
CA ASP A 133 -1.49 -16.62 -20.54
C ASP A 133 -1.91 -17.86 -19.75
N PRO A 134 -3.19 -18.31 -19.84
CA PRO A 134 -3.65 -19.50 -19.14
C PRO A 134 -2.97 -20.80 -19.62
N GLY A 135 -2.39 -20.80 -20.81
CA GLY A 135 -1.71 -21.97 -21.37
C GLY A 135 -0.34 -22.21 -20.74
N THR A 136 0.38 -21.15 -20.44
CA THR A 136 1.72 -21.21 -19.82
C THR A 136 1.70 -20.86 -18.32
N GLN A 137 0.60 -20.27 -17.84
CA GLN A 137 0.45 -19.75 -16.46
C GLN A 137 1.46 -18.62 -16.14
N GLU A 138 1.76 -17.80 -17.12
CA GLU A 138 2.72 -16.71 -17.05
C GLU A 138 2.04 -15.37 -17.30
N ILE A 139 2.49 -14.31 -16.65
CA ILE A 139 2.15 -12.95 -17.05
C ILE A 139 3.32 -12.38 -17.82
N ASN A 140 3.06 -11.97 -19.04
CA ASN A 140 4.05 -11.38 -19.93
C ASN A 140 3.83 -9.87 -20.00
N GLY A 141 4.88 -9.10 -19.67
CA GLY A 141 4.86 -7.65 -19.68
C GLY A 141 4.81 -7.07 -21.07
N ILE A 142 4.11 -5.94 -21.21
CA ILE A 142 3.88 -5.28 -22.50
C ILE A 142 4.59 -3.93 -22.54
N TYR A 143 4.37 -3.09 -21.54
CA TYR A 143 4.67 -1.66 -21.63
C TYR A 143 5.96 -1.24 -20.93
N VAL A 144 6.52 -0.15 -21.43
CA VAL A 144 7.59 0.61 -20.78
C VAL A 144 6.96 1.79 -20.04
N TYR A 145 7.42 2.02 -18.82
CA TYR A 145 6.98 3.11 -17.96
C TYR A 145 8.12 4.11 -17.76
N ALA A 146 7.78 5.40 -17.64
CA ALA A 146 8.70 6.39 -17.13
C ALA A 146 8.48 6.54 -15.62
N ILE A 147 9.56 6.45 -14.84
CA ILE A 147 9.53 6.62 -13.39
C ILE A 147 10.31 7.88 -13.04
N GLN A 148 9.62 8.89 -12.53
CA GLN A 148 10.25 10.08 -11.98
C GLN A 148 10.71 9.78 -10.55
N LEU A 149 12.01 9.97 -10.32
CA LEU A 149 12.63 9.80 -9.02
C LEU A 149 12.48 11.06 -8.17
N ARG A 150 12.83 10.94 -6.89
CA ARG A 150 12.70 12.00 -5.88
C ARG A 150 13.54 13.25 -6.17
N ASP A 151 14.59 13.13 -6.95
CA ASP A 151 15.46 14.22 -7.42
C ASP A 151 14.99 14.86 -8.74
N GLY A 152 13.88 14.38 -9.28
CA GLY A 152 13.30 14.83 -10.54
C GLY A 152 13.89 14.16 -11.79
N SER A 153 14.89 13.29 -11.64
CA SER A 153 15.40 12.49 -12.76
C SER A 153 14.42 11.39 -13.15
N TYR A 154 14.59 10.84 -14.36
CA TYR A 154 13.73 9.78 -14.88
C TYR A 154 14.50 8.50 -15.11
N LEU A 155 13.86 7.37 -14.78
CA LEU A 155 14.22 6.03 -15.24
C LEU A 155 13.14 5.52 -16.19
N LYS A 156 13.53 4.67 -17.15
CA LYS A 156 12.61 3.80 -17.86
C LYS A 156 12.55 2.45 -17.15
N LEU A 157 11.36 1.93 -16.99
CA LEU A 157 11.07 0.66 -16.32
C LEU A 157 10.22 -0.23 -17.24
N GLN A 158 10.58 -1.48 -17.36
CA GLN A 158 9.75 -2.51 -17.98
C GLN A 158 9.67 -3.72 -17.07
N VAL A 159 8.46 -4.08 -16.65
CA VAL A 159 8.22 -5.38 -16.04
C VAL A 159 8.09 -6.38 -17.17
N GLN A 160 9.00 -7.35 -17.21
CA GLN A 160 9.10 -8.30 -18.32
C GLN A 160 8.16 -9.48 -18.13
N SER A 161 8.06 -10.00 -16.89
CA SER A 161 7.23 -11.15 -16.60
C SER A 161 6.97 -11.35 -15.11
N LEU A 162 5.92 -12.13 -14.82
CA LEU A 162 5.72 -12.85 -13.55
C LEU A 162 5.52 -14.33 -13.87
N ILE A 163 6.52 -15.15 -13.54
CA ILE A 163 6.57 -16.56 -13.85
C ILE A 163 6.88 -17.36 -12.58
N ASN A 164 6.06 -18.31 -12.22
CA ASN A 164 6.24 -19.15 -11.02
C ASN A 164 6.47 -18.31 -9.74
N GLY A 165 5.75 -17.20 -9.61
CA GLY A 165 5.89 -16.28 -8.47
C GLY A 165 7.14 -15.42 -8.48
N VAL A 166 7.86 -15.35 -9.59
CA VAL A 166 9.07 -14.52 -9.74
C VAL A 166 8.79 -13.39 -10.73
N TYR A 167 8.81 -12.15 -10.26
CA TYR A 167 8.84 -10.98 -11.11
C TYR A 167 10.22 -10.81 -11.73
N THR A 168 10.27 -10.56 -13.04
CA THR A 168 11.46 -10.10 -13.74
C THR A 168 11.19 -8.73 -14.32
N PHE A 169 12.05 -7.76 -14.02
CA PHE A 169 11.94 -6.41 -14.53
C PHE A 169 13.30 -5.82 -14.85
N ARG A 170 13.33 -4.85 -15.76
CA ARG A 170 14.53 -4.09 -16.08
C ARG A 170 14.26 -2.60 -16.00
N TYR A 171 15.31 -1.85 -15.68
CA TYR A 171 15.28 -0.40 -15.67
C TYR A 171 16.61 0.16 -16.16
N ALA A 172 16.59 1.38 -16.65
CA ALA A 172 17.76 2.11 -17.11
C ALA A 172 17.54 3.62 -16.99
N ASN A 173 18.59 4.41 -17.08
CA ASN A 173 18.45 5.84 -17.34
C ASN A 173 17.71 6.08 -18.66
N PHE A 174 17.13 7.27 -18.84
CA PHE A 174 16.36 7.58 -20.04
C PHE A 174 17.19 7.48 -21.34
N ASP A 175 18.49 7.77 -21.28
CA ASP A 175 19.43 7.62 -22.40
C ASP A 175 19.81 6.16 -22.70
N GLY A 176 19.30 5.21 -21.91
CA GLY A 176 19.62 3.80 -22.02
C GLY A 176 20.84 3.34 -21.24
N SER A 177 21.58 4.25 -20.66
CA SER A 177 22.74 3.87 -19.83
C SER A 177 22.31 3.23 -18.51
N GLY A 178 23.19 2.41 -17.94
CA GLY A 178 22.97 1.80 -16.63
C GLY A 178 21.85 0.77 -16.62
N GLU A 179 21.55 0.11 -17.74
CA GLU A 179 20.52 -0.93 -17.79
C GLU A 179 20.83 -2.07 -16.82
N VAL A 180 19.84 -2.44 -16.01
CA VAL A 180 19.91 -3.51 -15.03
C VAL A 180 18.64 -4.33 -15.09
N THR A 181 18.79 -5.67 -15.10
CA THR A 181 17.68 -6.59 -14.91
C THR A 181 17.69 -7.14 -13.49
N LYS A 182 16.52 -7.19 -12.86
CA LYS A 182 16.30 -7.67 -11.49
C LYS A 182 15.19 -8.70 -11.44
N THR A 183 15.25 -9.53 -10.41
CA THR A 183 14.18 -10.46 -10.08
C THR A 183 13.76 -10.27 -8.63
N ILE A 184 12.45 -10.49 -8.36
CA ILE A 184 11.87 -10.53 -7.01
C ILE A 184 11.01 -11.77 -6.93
N SER A 185 11.34 -12.68 -6.02
CA SER A 185 10.54 -13.88 -5.76
C SER A 185 9.54 -13.61 -4.65
N LYS A 186 8.26 -13.88 -4.88
CA LYS A 186 7.21 -13.79 -3.86
C LYS A 186 7.53 -14.66 -2.64
N SER A 187 8.14 -15.83 -2.86
CA SER A 187 8.48 -16.76 -1.77
C SER A 187 9.50 -16.20 -0.79
N ASP A 188 10.41 -15.30 -1.25
CA ASP A 188 11.41 -14.67 -0.39
C ASP A 188 10.78 -13.63 0.55
N HIS A 189 9.54 -13.24 0.28
CA HIS A 189 8.76 -12.28 1.04
C HIS A 189 7.50 -12.88 1.65
N ALA A 190 7.46 -14.21 1.84
CA ALA A 190 6.31 -14.90 2.39
C ALA A 190 5.87 -14.29 3.75
N GLY A 191 4.56 -14.07 3.91
CA GLY A 191 3.99 -13.43 5.09
C GLY A 191 4.00 -11.90 5.06
N LYS A 192 4.50 -11.29 3.99
CA LYS A 192 4.39 -9.85 3.70
C LYS A 192 3.28 -9.62 2.66
N MET A 193 2.71 -8.43 2.65
CA MET A 193 1.78 -8.01 1.60
C MET A 193 2.54 -7.63 0.32
N LEU A 194 3.65 -6.91 0.49
CA LEU A 194 4.43 -6.36 -0.61
C LEU A 194 5.93 -6.67 -0.46
N ALA A 195 6.59 -6.86 -1.59
CA ALA A 195 8.04 -6.87 -1.72
C ALA A 195 8.50 -5.49 -2.20
N TYR A 196 9.19 -4.75 -1.36
CA TYR A 196 9.63 -3.38 -1.62
C TYR A 196 11.00 -3.35 -2.28
N PHE A 197 11.20 -2.42 -3.21
CA PHE A 197 12.47 -2.26 -3.93
C PHE A 197 12.88 -0.78 -3.96
N SER A 198 14.18 -0.53 -3.85
CA SER A 198 14.75 0.80 -4.00
C SER A 198 15.68 0.86 -5.24
N PHE A 199 15.42 1.81 -6.13
CA PHE A 199 16.29 2.07 -7.29
C PHE A 199 17.63 2.63 -6.86
N GLN A 200 17.71 3.33 -5.73
CA GLN A 200 18.94 3.90 -5.21
C GLN A 200 19.95 2.82 -4.79
N THR A 201 19.48 1.77 -4.14
CA THR A 201 20.33 0.64 -3.70
C THR A 201 20.36 -0.50 -4.70
N GLY A 202 19.41 -0.55 -5.62
CA GLY A 202 19.21 -1.64 -6.58
C GLY A 202 18.86 -2.98 -5.93
N THR A 203 18.24 -2.95 -4.73
CA THR A 203 17.90 -4.14 -3.94
C THR A 203 16.50 -4.04 -3.33
N THR A 204 15.96 -5.18 -2.90
CA THR A 204 14.80 -5.22 -2.03
C THR A 204 15.13 -4.66 -0.64
N VAL A 205 14.12 -4.07 0.01
CA VAL A 205 14.21 -3.48 1.34
C VAL A 205 13.11 -4.03 2.26
N ASP A 206 13.46 -4.24 3.53
CA ASP A 206 12.50 -4.75 4.53
C ASP A 206 11.76 -3.59 5.19
N ILE A 207 10.52 -3.39 4.75
CA ILE A 207 9.66 -2.27 5.17
C ILE A 207 8.59 -2.72 6.15
N GLU A 208 7.84 -3.75 5.83
CA GLU A 208 6.75 -4.23 6.68
C GLU A 208 7.26 -4.85 7.97
N PRO A 209 6.52 -4.66 9.11
CA PRO A 209 6.82 -5.35 10.35
C PRO A 209 6.85 -6.88 10.19
N ALA A 210 7.71 -7.56 10.95
CA ALA A 210 7.82 -9.01 10.91
C ALA A 210 6.53 -9.73 11.34
N ASN A 211 5.78 -9.12 12.29
CA ASN A 211 4.54 -9.67 12.84
C ASN A 211 3.28 -9.19 12.09
N GLY A 212 3.45 -8.57 10.90
CA GLY A 212 2.36 -7.96 10.17
C GLY A 212 1.90 -6.62 10.76
N PHE A 213 0.86 -6.07 10.18
CA PHE A 213 0.23 -4.83 10.62
C PHE A 213 -1.25 -4.84 10.22
N ASP A 214 -2.05 -3.99 10.88
CA ASP A 214 -3.47 -3.82 10.56
C ASP A 214 -3.72 -2.50 9.84
N LEU A 215 -3.00 -1.44 10.22
CA LEU A 215 -3.15 -0.10 9.68
C LEU A 215 -1.79 0.50 9.30
N ILE A 216 -1.79 1.32 8.26
CA ILE A 216 -0.64 2.14 7.89
C ILE A 216 -1.05 3.62 7.83
N PHE A 217 -0.36 4.46 8.60
CA PHE A 217 -0.47 5.91 8.56
C PHE A 217 0.58 6.43 7.58
N CYS A 218 0.14 6.98 6.46
CA CYS A 218 1.04 7.42 5.39
C CYS A 218 0.43 8.56 4.56
N ARG A 219 1.19 9.01 3.57
CA ARG A 219 0.68 9.86 2.50
C ARG A 219 0.42 9.00 1.26
N TYR A 220 -0.68 9.27 0.58
CA TYR A 220 -1.06 8.65 -0.67
C TYR A 220 -1.93 9.60 -1.49
N TYR A 221 -2.10 9.32 -2.78
CA TYR A 221 -3.05 10.06 -3.60
C TYR A 221 -4.45 9.48 -3.42
N ASP A 222 -5.42 10.37 -3.26
CA ASP A 222 -6.84 10.07 -3.15
C ASP A 222 -7.60 10.81 -4.25
N LEU A 223 -8.58 10.14 -4.84
CA LEU A 223 -9.42 10.73 -5.87
C LEU A 223 -10.55 11.53 -5.22
N LEU A 224 -10.39 12.84 -5.18
CA LEU A 224 -11.41 13.74 -4.64
C LEU A 224 -12.40 14.14 -5.72
N HIS A 225 -13.68 14.06 -5.39
CA HIS A 225 -14.78 14.49 -6.25
C HIS A 225 -15.31 15.84 -5.76
N GLN A 226 -15.15 16.90 -6.56
CA GLN A 226 -15.61 18.24 -6.23
C GLN A 226 -16.33 18.88 -7.44
N GLY A 227 -17.62 19.22 -7.26
CA GLY A 227 -18.37 19.99 -8.27
C GLY A 227 -18.59 19.30 -9.62
N GLY A 228 -18.44 17.97 -9.68
CA GLY A 228 -18.54 17.19 -10.92
C GLY A 228 -17.18 16.83 -11.53
N ASP A 229 -16.10 17.41 -11.05
CA ASP A 229 -14.73 17.09 -11.43
C ASP A 229 -14.10 16.11 -10.43
N SER A 230 -13.12 15.34 -10.89
CA SER A 230 -12.31 14.44 -10.07
C SER A 230 -10.85 14.82 -10.19
N VAL A 231 -10.17 14.94 -9.07
CA VAL A 231 -8.76 15.32 -9.02
C VAL A 231 -8.00 14.42 -8.05
N GLN A 232 -6.83 13.96 -8.47
CA GLN A 232 -5.90 13.26 -7.58
C GLN A 232 -5.26 14.27 -6.61
N TYR A 233 -5.40 14.01 -5.32
CA TYR A 233 -4.94 14.89 -4.27
C TYR A 233 -4.09 14.12 -3.26
N LEU A 234 -2.90 14.62 -2.95
CA LEU A 234 -2.01 13.99 -1.98
C LEU A 234 -2.50 14.26 -0.55
N VAL A 235 -3.01 13.24 0.09
CA VAL A 235 -3.54 13.29 1.46
C VAL A 235 -2.59 12.63 2.46
N THR A 236 -2.81 12.91 3.74
CA THR A 236 -2.28 12.12 4.85
C THR A 236 -3.45 11.39 5.46
N GLY A 237 -3.40 10.07 5.46
CA GLY A 237 -4.52 9.26 5.91
C GLY A 237 -4.09 7.90 6.43
N ILE A 238 -5.06 7.01 6.52
CA ILE A 238 -4.92 5.66 7.05
C ILE A 238 -5.37 4.68 5.97
N LEU A 239 -4.52 3.71 5.67
CA LEU A 239 -4.85 2.55 4.84
C LEU A 239 -4.93 1.32 5.74
N SER A 240 -5.90 0.44 5.52
CA SER A 240 -5.96 -0.88 6.17
C SER A 240 -5.08 -1.88 5.43
N ALA A 241 -4.55 -2.86 6.15
CA ALA A 241 -3.91 -4.00 5.52
C ALA A 241 -4.94 -4.86 4.77
N ASP A 242 -4.45 -5.69 3.86
CA ASP A 242 -5.31 -6.66 3.17
C ASP A 242 -6.01 -7.60 4.17
N GLY A 243 -7.31 -7.83 3.97
CA GLY A 243 -8.15 -8.62 4.86
C GLY A 243 -8.55 -7.94 6.17
N VAL A 244 -8.15 -6.69 6.40
CA VAL A 244 -8.58 -5.89 7.57
C VAL A 244 -9.79 -5.04 7.18
N GLU A 245 -10.94 -5.35 7.78
CA GLU A 245 -12.17 -4.59 7.61
C GLU A 245 -12.25 -3.45 8.62
N VAL A 246 -12.68 -2.28 8.17
CA VAL A 246 -12.84 -1.10 9.00
C VAL A 246 -14.25 -0.55 8.84
N ALA A 247 -14.89 -0.21 9.96
CA ALA A 247 -16.22 0.38 9.97
C ALA A 247 -16.25 1.66 10.80
N GLU A 248 -17.01 2.65 10.34
CA GLU A 248 -17.24 3.88 11.08
C GLU A 248 -18.43 3.72 12.01
N ALA A 249 -18.25 4.00 13.30
CA ALA A 249 -19.35 4.07 14.26
C ALA A 249 -20.05 5.43 14.12
N ARG A 250 -21.13 5.48 13.34
CA ARG A 250 -21.94 6.68 13.17
C ARG A 250 -23.09 6.72 14.17
N GLN A 251 -23.14 7.77 14.96
CA GLN A 251 -24.30 8.08 15.80
C GLN A 251 -24.88 9.46 15.43
N VAL A 252 -26.18 9.63 15.73
CA VAL A 252 -26.89 10.90 15.50
C VAL A 252 -26.20 12.07 16.23
N ASN A 253 -25.58 11.79 17.39
CA ASN A 253 -24.75 12.74 18.12
C ASN A 253 -23.34 12.16 18.28
N PRO A 254 -22.32 12.68 17.57
CA PRO A 254 -20.95 12.20 17.66
C PRO A 254 -20.36 12.28 19.08
N ASP A 255 -20.83 13.23 19.91
CA ASP A 255 -20.38 13.36 21.31
C ASP A 255 -20.88 12.22 22.21
N SER A 256 -21.82 11.41 21.73
CA SER A 256 -22.37 10.26 22.47
C SER A 256 -21.68 8.93 22.13
N VAL A 257 -20.77 8.91 21.16
CA VAL A 257 -20.01 7.71 20.80
C VAL A 257 -19.06 7.36 21.93
N LYS A 258 -19.22 6.17 22.51
CA LYS A 258 -18.30 5.65 23.53
C LYS A 258 -17.68 4.36 23.03
N TYR A 259 -16.38 4.23 23.19
CA TYR A 259 -15.65 3.04 22.80
C TYR A 259 -16.25 1.74 23.34
N GLN A 260 -16.72 1.77 24.60
CA GLN A 260 -17.32 0.61 25.27
C GLN A 260 -18.64 0.13 24.64
N ASP A 261 -19.31 0.96 23.85
CA ASP A 261 -20.59 0.62 23.23
C ASP A 261 -20.42 -0.26 21.97
N TYR A 262 -19.19 -0.45 21.51
CA TYR A 262 -18.83 -1.14 20.25
C TYR A 262 -17.94 -2.36 20.48
N VAL A 263 -18.25 -3.16 21.49
CA VAL A 263 -17.43 -4.32 21.89
C VAL A 263 -17.61 -5.57 21.04
N ASP A 264 -18.62 -5.65 20.16
CA ASP A 264 -19.05 -6.98 19.68
C ASP A 264 -19.27 -7.13 18.19
N SER A 265 -18.74 -6.48 17.34
CA SER A 265 -18.75 -6.79 15.93
C SER A 265 -19.30 -5.72 14.98
N LEU A 266 -18.68 -5.63 13.88
CA LEU A 266 -19.07 -4.93 12.67
C LEU A 266 -20.52 -5.20 12.22
N SER A 267 -21.13 -6.31 12.68
CA SER A 267 -22.50 -6.70 12.33
C SER A 267 -23.59 -5.71 12.78
N THR A 268 -23.27 -4.81 13.71
CA THR A 268 -24.19 -3.76 14.19
C THR A 268 -23.94 -2.40 13.54
N ILE A 269 -22.91 -2.26 12.71
CA ILE A 269 -22.54 -1.02 12.04
C ILE A 269 -22.96 -1.13 10.58
N PRO A 270 -23.89 -0.30 10.08
CA PRO A 270 -24.50 -0.48 8.77
C PRO A 270 -23.57 -0.18 7.59
N ASP A 271 -22.52 0.62 7.80
CA ASP A 271 -21.63 1.05 6.72
C ASP A 271 -20.20 0.62 7.04
N ILE A 272 -19.69 -0.37 6.30
CA ILE A 272 -18.27 -0.74 6.31
C ILE A 272 -17.56 0.22 5.36
N ILE A 273 -16.48 0.85 5.84
CA ILE A 273 -15.60 1.72 5.06
C ILE A 273 -14.19 1.16 5.04
N GLY A 274 -13.46 1.39 3.99
CA GLY A 274 -12.09 0.92 3.87
C GLY A 274 -11.97 -0.60 3.78
N GLN A 275 -12.87 -1.24 3.02
CA GLN A 275 -12.87 -2.69 2.84
C GLN A 275 -11.57 -3.20 2.24
N ASP A 276 -10.99 -2.45 1.31
CA ASP A 276 -9.81 -2.88 0.58
C ASP A 276 -8.55 -2.21 1.12
N ARG A 277 -8.44 -0.91 1.02
CA ARG A 277 -7.19 -0.22 1.35
C ARG A 277 -7.41 1.07 2.13
N LYS A 278 -8.30 1.94 1.64
CA LYS A 278 -8.57 3.25 2.25
C LYS A 278 -9.47 3.14 3.48
N VAL A 279 -9.04 3.71 4.59
CA VAL A 279 -9.83 3.78 5.83
C VAL A 279 -10.47 5.16 5.98
N LEU A 280 -9.64 6.21 5.97
CA LEU A 280 -10.07 7.59 6.15
C LEU A 280 -9.15 8.55 5.38
N THR A 281 -9.74 9.59 4.86
CA THR A 281 -9.08 10.78 4.32
C THR A 281 -9.48 12.02 5.09
#